data_a6b3872427d237f65e5ffceb702c6efe
#
_entry.id   a6b3872427d237f65e5ffceb702c6efe
#
_cell.length_a   1.000
_cell.length_b   1.000
_cell.length_c   1.000
_cell.angle_alpha   90.00
_cell.angle_beta   90.00
_cell.angle_gamma   90.00
#
_symmetry.space_group_name_H-M   'P 1'
#
loop_
_entity.id
_entity.type
_entity.pdbx_description
1 polymer ?
#
loop_
_entity_poly.entity_id
_entity_poly.type
_entity_poly.pdbx_seq_one_letter_code
_entity_poly.pdbx_strand_id
1 'polypeptide(L)'
;TISRRQRQMCIRDSREGNMICLTQSLGSPWGSTVVIPGTGVCMNNFMYWGDLNPASPNHLVGGQRWAMCLSPSISLKDDQAVLALGTPGSYGIMQTQAQAFVHYADFGLNLRQAIEAPRARLFDGKEVVMESRVANKVTEELKRRGHDIKNPGPFTMQCGGMQAVSRDPFSGSLAGAADPRRDGVAIGV
;
A
#
# COMPACT_ATOMS: atom_id res chain seq x y z
N THR A 1 0.69 -22.96 -12.15
CA THR A 1 0.29 -22.57 -10.75
C THR A 1 -0.13 -21.13 -10.78
N ILE A 2 -1.42 -20.87 -10.78
CA ILE A 2 -1.95 -19.50 -10.65
C ILE A 2 -1.57 -19.06 -9.23
N SER A 3 -0.62 -18.14 -9.15
CA SER A 3 -0.21 -17.55 -7.88
C SER A 3 -1.44 -16.96 -7.18
N ARG A 4 -1.76 -17.44 -5.97
CA ARG A 4 -2.88 -16.98 -5.13
C ARG A 4 -2.70 -15.55 -4.61
N ARG A 5 -1.80 -14.75 -5.19
CA ARG A 5 -1.48 -13.41 -4.73
C ARG A 5 -2.27 -12.41 -5.56
N GLN A 6 -3.26 -11.79 -4.92
CA GLN A 6 -3.98 -10.65 -5.49
C GLN A 6 -3.00 -9.56 -5.91
N ARG A 7 -2.96 -9.25 -7.19
CA ARG A 7 -2.30 -8.04 -7.69
C ARG A 7 -3.23 -6.87 -7.40
N GLN A 8 -2.91 -6.10 -6.39
CA GLN A 8 -3.80 -5.05 -5.87
C GLN A 8 -3.44 -3.66 -6.36
N MET A 9 -2.42 -3.52 -7.23
CA MET A 9 -1.98 -2.20 -7.65
C MET A 9 -1.45 -2.22 -9.07
N CYS A 10 -1.91 -1.27 -9.88
CA CYS A 10 -1.34 -0.93 -11.18
C CYS A 10 -0.97 0.55 -11.19
N ILE A 11 0.25 0.87 -11.59
CA ILE A 11 0.73 2.23 -11.75
C ILE A 11 1.35 2.34 -13.14
N ARG A 12 1.01 3.41 -13.86
CA ARG A 12 1.53 3.70 -15.18
C ARG A 12 1.86 5.18 -15.32
N ASP A 13 2.85 5.44 -16.15
CA ASP A 13 3.19 6.77 -16.65
C ASP A 13 3.26 6.77 -18.18
N SER A 14 3.28 7.94 -18.78
CA SER A 14 3.43 8.13 -20.22
C SER A 14 4.52 9.14 -20.52
N ARG A 15 4.96 9.20 -21.78
CA ARG A 15 5.94 10.20 -22.26
C ARG A 15 5.45 11.62 -22.07
N GLU A 16 4.13 11.85 -22.15
CA GLU A 16 3.48 13.14 -21.94
C GLU A 16 3.40 13.53 -20.45
N GLY A 17 3.80 12.65 -19.54
CA GLY A 17 3.80 12.90 -18.10
C GLY A 17 2.47 12.58 -17.41
N ASN A 18 1.54 11.91 -18.10
CA ASN A 18 0.32 11.42 -17.44
C ASN A 18 0.68 10.26 -16.51
N MET A 19 0.13 10.28 -15.31
CA MET A 19 0.27 9.18 -14.35
C MET A 19 -1.10 8.65 -13.94
N ILE A 20 -1.18 7.35 -13.76
CA ILE A 20 -2.36 6.68 -13.19
C ILE A 20 -1.92 5.79 -12.03
N CYS A 21 -2.64 5.86 -10.93
CA CYS A 21 -2.48 4.98 -9.78
C CYS A 21 -3.81 4.32 -9.48
N LEU A 22 -3.87 3.00 -9.58
CA LEU A 22 -5.09 2.23 -9.42
C LEU A 22 -4.92 1.18 -8.35
N THR A 23 -5.74 1.22 -7.30
CA THR A 23 -5.85 0.16 -6.30
C THR A 23 -7.08 -0.69 -6.61
N GLN A 24 -6.85 -1.85 -7.20
CA GLN A 24 -7.89 -2.81 -7.51
C GLN A 24 -7.88 -3.93 -6.48
N SER A 25 -9.00 -4.19 -5.84
CA SER A 25 -9.09 -5.22 -4.81
C SER A 25 -10.47 -5.87 -4.77
N LEU A 26 -10.51 -7.11 -4.31
CA LEU A 26 -11.74 -7.84 -4.04
C LEU A 26 -12.14 -7.80 -2.56
N GLY A 27 -11.28 -7.25 -1.69
CA GLY A 27 -11.46 -7.32 -0.23
C GLY A 27 -10.75 -8.55 0.34
N SER A 28 -11.39 -9.69 0.33
CA SER A 28 -10.78 -11.00 0.65
C SER A 28 -10.37 -11.75 -0.63
N PRO A 29 -9.60 -12.87 -0.51
CA PRO A 29 -9.36 -13.77 -1.63
C PRO A 29 -10.71 -14.20 -2.23
N TRP A 30 -10.89 -14.04 -3.54
CA TRP A 30 -12.13 -14.31 -4.26
C TRP A 30 -13.32 -13.37 -3.96
N GLY A 31 -13.14 -12.32 -3.18
CA GLY A 31 -14.19 -11.34 -2.85
C GLY A 31 -15.45 -12.00 -2.28
N SER A 32 -16.60 -11.67 -2.88
CA SER A 32 -17.90 -12.28 -2.51
C SER A 32 -18.13 -13.68 -3.09
N THR A 33 -17.20 -14.23 -3.87
CA THR A 33 -17.36 -15.47 -4.65
C THR A 33 -18.39 -15.41 -5.78
N VAL A 34 -19.05 -14.28 -5.94
CA VAL A 34 -20.01 -14.05 -7.03
C VAL A 34 -19.27 -13.56 -8.27
N VAL A 35 -19.44 -14.26 -9.37
CA VAL A 35 -18.91 -13.86 -10.69
C VAL A 35 -20.04 -13.34 -11.55
N ILE A 36 -19.85 -12.17 -12.16
CA ILE A 36 -20.85 -11.58 -13.05
C ILE A 36 -20.93 -12.44 -14.32
N PRO A 37 -22.12 -12.99 -14.66
CA PRO A 37 -22.27 -13.83 -15.83
C PRO A 37 -21.77 -13.16 -17.12
N GLY A 38 -21.06 -13.92 -17.95
CA GLY A 38 -20.54 -13.46 -19.24
C GLY A 38 -19.32 -12.53 -19.19
N THR A 39 -18.84 -12.11 -18.01
CA THR A 39 -17.73 -11.18 -17.88
C THR A 39 -16.46 -11.80 -17.27
N GLY A 40 -16.60 -12.83 -16.46
CA GLY A 40 -15.50 -13.39 -15.67
C GLY A 40 -15.07 -12.48 -14.48
N VAL A 41 -15.75 -11.36 -14.27
CA VAL A 41 -15.43 -10.41 -13.18
C VAL A 41 -15.97 -10.93 -11.85
N CYS A 42 -15.07 -11.15 -10.88
CA CYS A 42 -15.44 -11.50 -9.52
C CYS A 42 -15.79 -10.22 -8.73
N MET A 43 -16.92 -10.25 -8.04
CA MET A 43 -17.38 -9.14 -7.20
C MET A 43 -16.60 -9.06 -5.90
N ASN A 44 -16.30 -7.84 -5.46
CA ASN A 44 -15.70 -7.62 -4.16
C ASN A 44 -16.68 -7.91 -3.01
N ASN A 45 -16.14 -7.97 -1.79
CA ASN A 45 -16.93 -8.11 -0.56
C ASN A 45 -16.60 -7.01 0.47
N PHE A 46 -16.28 -5.81 0.03
CA PHE A 46 -15.84 -4.73 0.91
C PHE A 46 -16.85 -4.33 1.99
N MET A 47 -18.13 -4.64 1.82
CA MET A 47 -19.13 -4.35 2.84
C MET A 47 -18.83 -5.00 4.21
N TYR A 48 -18.01 -6.06 4.26
CA TYR A 48 -17.61 -6.67 5.53
C TYR A 48 -16.72 -5.75 6.40
N TRP A 49 -16.22 -4.66 5.84
CA TRP A 49 -15.47 -3.64 6.59
C TRP A 49 -16.38 -2.59 7.24
N GLY A 50 -17.67 -2.59 6.89
CA GLY A 50 -18.69 -1.85 7.61
C GLY A 50 -19.08 -2.56 8.91
N ASP A 51 -19.82 -1.86 9.74
CA ASP A 51 -20.27 -2.33 11.04
C ASP A 51 -21.79 -2.38 11.10
N LEU A 52 -22.33 -3.37 11.79
CA LEU A 52 -23.76 -3.47 12.06
C LEU A 52 -24.16 -2.77 13.36
N ASN A 53 -23.17 -2.37 14.19
CA ASN A 53 -23.43 -1.61 15.41
C ASN A 53 -23.77 -0.15 15.07
N PRO A 54 -24.98 0.35 15.43
CA PRO A 54 -25.37 1.73 15.16
C PRO A 54 -24.47 2.80 15.80
N ALA A 55 -23.74 2.46 16.85
CA ALA A 55 -22.80 3.38 17.50
C ALA A 55 -21.44 3.47 16.77
N SER A 56 -21.18 2.60 15.81
CA SER A 56 -19.94 2.64 15.04
C SER A 56 -19.94 3.77 14.01
N PRO A 57 -18.83 4.49 13.84
CA PRO A 57 -18.70 5.48 12.76
C PRO A 57 -18.75 4.84 11.36
N ASN A 58 -18.55 3.53 11.27
CA ASN A 58 -18.64 2.75 10.03
C ASN A 58 -19.94 1.93 9.92
N HIS A 59 -20.97 2.32 10.67
CA HIS A 59 -22.27 1.67 10.60
C HIS A 59 -22.81 1.66 9.17
N LEU A 60 -23.25 0.48 8.71
CA LEU A 60 -23.81 0.29 7.37
C LEU A 60 -25.22 0.85 7.28
N VAL A 61 -25.39 1.96 6.62
CA VAL A 61 -26.67 2.60 6.33
C VAL A 61 -26.78 2.88 4.83
N GLY A 62 -27.94 2.64 4.25
CA GLY A 62 -28.17 2.93 2.83
C GLY A 62 -27.92 4.39 2.48
N GLY A 63 -27.18 4.64 1.39
CA GLY A 63 -26.82 5.98 0.92
C GLY A 63 -25.71 6.69 1.70
N GLN A 64 -25.17 6.10 2.75
CA GLN A 64 -24.09 6.68 3.54
C GLN A 64 -22.72 6.24 3.00
N ARG A 65 -21.73 7.14 3.10
CA ARG A 65 -20.32 6.81 2.88
C ARG A 65 -19.74 6.17 4.14
N TRP A 66 -18.80 5.27 3.96
CA TRP A 66 -18.08 4.59 5.03
C TRP A 66 -16.55 4.66 4.78
N ALA A 67 -15.78 4.53 5.86
CA ALA A 67 -14.34 4.64 5.77
C ALA A 67 -13.71 3.47 5.01
N MET A 68 -12.72 3.76 4.19
CA MET A 68 -11.99 2.80 3.37
C MET A 68 -10.49 3.11 3.43
N CYS A 69 -9.67 2.07 3.47
CA CYS A 69 -8.22 2.21 3.57
C CYS A 69 -7.51 2.28 2.21
N LEU A 70 -8.21 2.10 1.09
CA LEU A 70 -7.62 2.16 -0.25
C LEU A 70 -7.15 3.58 -0.53
N SER A 71 -5.86 3.74 -0.82
CA SER A 71 -5.21 5.05 -0.90
C SER A 71 -4.21 5.11 -2.07
N PRO A 72 -4.67 4.96 -3.33
CA PRO A 72 -3.81 5.26 -4.46
C PRO A 72 -3.46 6.75 -4.44
N SER A 73 -2.20 7.12 -4.63
CA SER A 73 -1.74 8.50 -4.53
C SER A 73 -0.90 8.93 -5.72
N ILE A 74 -1.05 10.20 -6.08
CA ILE A 74 -0.19 10.91 -7.03
C ILE A 74 0.30 12.18 -6.34
N SER A 75 1.61 12.39 -6.34
CA SER A 75 2.24 13.60 -5.80
C SER A 75 2.56 14.56 -6.94
N LEU A 76 2.25 15.82 -6.71
CA LEU A 76 2.56 16.91 -7.63
C LEU A 76 3.69 17.76 -7.06
N LYS A 77 4.54 18.27 -7.95
CA LYS A 77 5.52 19.31 -7.68
C LYS A 77 5.43 20.33 -8.81
N ASP A 78 5.20 21.59 -8.47
CA ASP A 78 5.03 22.67 -9.45
C ASP A 78 4.00 22.30 -10.54
N ASP A 79 2.85 21.80 -10.10
CA ASP A 79 1.71 21.30 -10.93
C ASP A 79 2.03 20.13 -11.86
N GLN A 80 3.21 19.51 -11.73
CA GLN A 80 3.59 18.33 -12.50
C GLN A 80 3.50 17.07 -11.64
N ALA A 81 2.95 15.99 -12.20
CA ALA A 81 2.95 14.69 -11.56
C ALA A 81 4.39 14.14 -11.51
N VAL A 82 4.91 13.91 -10.30
CA VAL A 82 6.28 13.46 -10.09
C VAL A 82 6.38 12.08 -9.46
N LEU A 83 5.34 11.62 -8.78
CA LEU A 83 5.32 10.31 -8.13
C LEU A 83 3.90 9.76 -8.10
N ALA A 84 3.72 8.53 -8.56
CA ALA A 84 2.53 7.74 -8.25
C ALA A 84 2.95 6.55 -7.37
N LEU A 85 2.27 6.38 -6.25
CA LEU A 85 2.65 5.42 -5.21
C LEU A 85 1.41 4.76 -4.62
N GLY A 86 1.49 3.46 -4.41
CA GLY A 86 0.45 2.76 -3.73
C GLY A 86 0.88 1.37 -3.25
N THR A 87 0.13 0.83 -2.29
CA THR A 87 0.43 -0.44 -1.66
C THR A 87 -0.85 -1.18 -1.31
N PRO A 88 -0.89 -2.51 -1.38
CA PRO A 88 -1.88 -3.32 -0.67
C PRO A 88 -1.53 -3.38 0.83
N GLY A 89 -2.47 -3.82 1.67
CA GLY A 89 -2.17 -4.09 3.08
C GLY A 89 -3.29 -3.72 4.07
N SER A 90 -4.54 -3.62 3.62
CA SER A 90 -5.67 -3.29 4.50
C SER A 90 -5.42 -1.97 5.27
N TYR A 91 -5.74 -1.88 6.55
CA TYR A 91 -5.48 -0.68 7.38
C TYR A 91 -3.98 -0.30 7.53
N GLY A 92 -3.06 -1.16 7.11
CA GLY A 92 -1.63 -0.84 7.02
C GLY A 92 -1.25 0.03 5.82
N ILE A 93 -2.14 0.19 4.83
CA ILE A 93 -1.87 0.92 3.59
C ILE A 93 -1.36 2.33 3.89
N MET A 94 -2.13 3.13 4.61
CA MET A 94 -1.77 4.52 4.92
C MET A 94 -0.48 4.62 5.73
N GLN A 95 -0.26 3.70 6.67
CA GLN A 95 0.92 3.69 7.52
C GLN A 95 2.21 3.40 6.73
N THR A 96 2.18 2.35 5.91
CA THR A 96 3.36 1.89 5.18
C THR A 96 3.66 2.75 3.96
N GLN A 97 2.62 3.32 3.34
CA GLN A 97 2.77 4.25 2.22
C GLN A 97 3.41 5.57 2.68
N ALA A 98 2.98 6.12 3.82
CA ALA A 98 3.58 7.32 4.41
C ALA A 98 5.08 7.12 4.72
N GLN A 99 5.48 5.94 5.24
CA GLN A 99 6.89 5.65 5.50
C GLN A 99 7.73 5.67 4.21
N ALA A 100 7.25 5.04 3.14
CA ALA A 100 7.98 5.06 1.86
C ALA A 100 8.01 6.45 1.23
N PHE A 101 6.93 7.21 1.35
CA PHE A 101 6.88 8.59 0.87
C PHE A 101 7.92 9.48 1.58
N VAL A 102 8.01 9.41 2.89
CA VAL A 102 9.00 10.15 3.70
C VAL A 102 10.42 9.73 3.32
N HIS A 103 10.67 8.45 3.12
CA HIS A 103 11.98 7.97 2.66
C HIS A 103 12.37 8.56 1.30
N TYR A 104 11.42 8.67 0.38
CA TYR A 104 11.64 9.24 -0.94
C TYR A 104 11.77 10.76 -0.90
N ALA A 105 10.79 11.45 -0.29
CA ALA A 105 10.68 12.90 -0.36
C ALA A 105 11.61 13.64 0.60
N ASP A 106 11.76 13.14 1.84
CA ASP A 106 12.48 13.85 2.90
C ASP A 106 13.92 13.33 3.09
N PHE A 107 14.11 12.02 2.96
CA PHE A 107 15.45 11.44 3.10
C PHE A 107 16.21 11.29 1.76
N GLY A 108 15.58 11.61 0.63
CA GLY A 108 16.22 11.62 -0.69
C GLY A 108 16.66 10.24 -1.18
N LEU A 109 16.07 9.16 -0.68
CA LEU A 109 16.33 7.83 -1.20
C LEU A 109 15.78 7.72 -2.62
N ASN A 110 16.46 6.96 -3.49
CA ASN A 110 15.86 6.64 -4.77
C ASN A 110 14.60 5.79 -4.61
N LEU A 111 13.76 5.73 -5.65
CA LEU A 111 12.45 5.10 -5.58
C LEU A 111 12.50 3.65 -5.07
N ARG A 112 13.45 2.86 -5.57
CA ARG A 112 13.65 1.48 -5.14
C ARG A 112 14.07 1.40 -3.67
N GLN A 113 15.06 2.18 -3.26
CA GLN A 113 15.53 2.22 -1.87
C GLN A 113 14.42 2.63 -0.90
N ALA A 114 13.59 3.62 -1.27
CA ALA A 114 12.47 4.07 -0.46
C ALA A 114 11.41 2.96 -0.26
N ILE A 115 11.11 2.20 -1.32
CA ILE A 115 10.19 1.06 -1.26
C ILE A 115 10.78 -0.12 -0.48
N GLU A 116 12.06 -0.41 -0.66
CA GLU A 116 12.74 -1.52 0.02
C GLU A 116 13.09 -1.22 1.48
N ALA A 117 13.09 0.04 1.90
CA ALA A 117 13.39 0.44 3.27
C ALA A 117 12.58 -0.37 4.30
N PRO A 118 13.16 -0.67 5.47
CA PRO A 118 12.45 -1.42 6.51
C PRO A 118 11.22 -0.66 6.98
N ARG A 119 10.13 -1.40 7.18
CA ARG A 119 8.84 -0.83 7.57
C ARG A 119 8.30 -1.46 8.83
N ALA A 120 7.43 -0.71 9.49
CA ALA A 120 6.62 -1.15 10.60
C ALA A 120 5.15 -0.88 10.34
N ARG A 121 4.29 -1.64 11.02
CA ARG A 121 2.85 -1.47 10.98
C ARG A 121 2.26 -1.67 12.37
N LEU A 122 1.52 -0.69 12.86
CA LEU A 122 0.68 -0.82 14.03
C LEU A 122 -0.58 -1.60 13.66
N PHE A 123 -0.90 -2.61 14.42
CA PHE A 123 -2.15 -3.38 14.33
C PHE A 123 -3.16 -2.86 15.35
N ASP A 124 -3.64 -3.70 16.20
CA ASP A 124 -4.60 -3.30 17.23
C ASP A 124 -3.90 -2.95 18.53
N GLY A 125 -4.42 -1.95 19.23
CA GLY A 125 -3.88 -1.52 20.52
C GLY A 125 -2.40 -1.10 20.45
N LYS A 126 -1.50 -1.94 20.98
CA LYS A 126 -0.06 -1.67 21.07
C LYS A 126 0.78 -2.64 20.22
N GLU A 127 0.14 -3.54 19.48
CA GLU A 127 0.84 -4.50 18.65
C GLU A 127 1.46 -3.83 17.42
N VAL A 128 2.78 -3.94 17.28
CA VAL A 128 3.53 -3.42 16.14
C VAL A 128 4.26 -4.56 15.45
N VAL A 129 3.93 -4.84 14.23
CA VAL A 129 4.75 -5.66 13.34
C VAL A 129 5.88 -4.80 12.79
N MET A 130 7.11 -5.21 13.05
CA MET A 130 8.31 -4.49 12.66
C MET A 130 9.32 -5.43 12.00
N GLU A 131 9.79 -5.06 10.82
CA GLU A 131 10.78 -5.84 10.10
C GLU A 131 12.12 -5.87 10.83
N SER A 132 12.82 -7.02 10.75
CA SER A 132 14.10 -7.25 11.46
C SER A 132 15.23 -6.33 11.01
N ARG A 133 15.06 -5.65 9.89
CA ARG A 133 16.03 -4.67 9.35
C ARG A 133 15.96 -3.30 10.06
N VAL A 134 14.94 -3.06 10.87
CA VAL A 134 14.89 -1.89 11.76
C VAL A 134 15.93 -2.04 12.87
N ALA A 135 16.68 -0.98 13.16
CA ALA A 135 17.76 -1.03 14.13
C ALA A 135 17.25 -1.46 15.52
N ASN A 136 17.96 -2.38 16.18
CA ASN A 136 17.56 -2.94 17.48
C ASN A 136 17.29 -1.87 18.54
N LYS A 137 18.06 -0.76 18.55
CA LYS A 137 17.82 0.37 19.47
C LYS A 137 16.43 0.96 19.36
N VAL A 138 15.84 0.98 18.15
CA VAL A 138 14.47 1.47 17.92
C VAL A 138 13.46 0.46 18.48
N THR A 139 13.69 -0.81 18.21
CA THR A 139 12.83 -1.90 18.70
C THR A 139 12.78 -1.94 20.24
N GLU A 140 13.93 -1.83 20.89
CA GLU A 140 14.01 -1.84 22.38
C GLU A 140 13.38 -0.57 22.98
N GLU A 141 13.56 0.57 22.37
CA GLU A 141 12.92 1.81 22.84
C GLU A 141 11.39 1.73 22.74
N LEU A 142 10.86 1.16 21.65
CA LEU A 142 9.41 1.00 21.50
C LEU A 142 8.84 -0.01 22.51
N LYS A 143 9.56 -1.10 22.79
CA LYS A 143 9.19 -2.04 23.87
C LYS A 143 9.17 -1.34 25.23
N ARG A 144 10.17 -0.52 25.51
CA ARG A 144 10.24 0.27 26.75
C ARG A 144 9.05 1.24 26.90
N ARG A 145 8.53 1.74 25.77
CA ARG A 145 7.30 2.56 25.72
C ARG A 145 6.01 1.74 25.81
N GLY A 146 6.12 0.43 25.93
CA GLY A 146 5.01 -0.49 26.12
C GLY A 146 4.37 -1.02 24.85
N HIS A 147 5.06 -0.93 23.71
CA HIS A 147 4.61 -1.58 22.48
C HIS A 147 4.95 -3.08 22.50
N ASP A 148 4.04 -3.89 21.96
CA ASP A 148 4.24 -5.32 21.71
C ASP A 148 4.80 -5.52 20.31
N ILE A 149 6.12 -5.73 20.21
CA ILE A 149 6.82 -5.81 18.93
C ILE A 149 6.84 -7.25 18.42
N LYS A 150 6.23 -7.49 17.28
CA LYS A 150 6.30 -8.74 16.51
C LYS A 150 7.29 -8.59 15.37
N ASN A 151 8.22 -9.52 15.24
CA ASN A 151 9.23 -9.50 14.19
C ASN A 151 9.12 -10.75 13.31
N PRO A 152 8.42 -10.66 12.16
CA PRO A 152 8.21 -11.78 11.25
C PRO A 152 9.36 -12.00 10.26
N GLY A 153 10.46 -11.26 10.38
CA GLY A 153 11.60 -11.36 9.47
C GLY A 153 11.91 -10.06 8.71
N PRO A 154 12.83 -10.13 7.72
CA PRO A 154 13.37 -8.93 7.06
C PRO A 154 12.40 -8.29 6.07
N PHE A 155 11.53 -9.07 5.44
CA PHE A 155 10.52 -8.60 4.49
C PHE A 155 9.21 -9.32 4.78
N THR A 156 8.19 -8.59 5.20
CA THR A 156 6.88 -9.18 5.51
C THR A 156 5.77 -8.60 4.66
N MET A 157 4.91 -9.47 4.12
CA MET A 157 3.69 -9.06 3.42
C MET A 157 2.75 -8.21 4.27
N GLN A 158 2.86 -8.30 5.61
CA GLN A 158 2.05 -7.51 6.54
C GLN A 158 2.37 -6.01 6.43
N CYS A 159 3.59 -5.66 5.99
CA CYS A 159 4.02 -4.29 5.73
C CYS A 159 3.79 -3.85 4.27
N GLY A 160 2.85 -4.49 3.57
CA GLY A 160 2.43 -4.09 2.24
C GLY A 160 3.12 -4.83 1.10
N GLY A 161 3.18 -4.19 -0.06
CA GLY A 161 3.75 -4.72 -1.30
C GLY A 161 3.66 -3.65 -2.39
N MET A 162 4.45 -2.60 -2.20
CA MET A 162 4.32 -1.31 -2.86
C MET A 162 4.68 -1.35 -4.34
N GLN A 163 4.00 -0.53 -5.13
CA GLN A 163 4.35 -0.23 -6.51
C GLN A 163 4.48 1.27 -6.64
N ALA A 164 5.43 1.73 -7.43
CA ALA A 164 5.58 3.15 -7.69
C ALA A 164 6.19 3.42 -9.07
N VAL A 165 5.84 4.57 -9.63
CA VAL A 165 6.56 5.20 -10.72
C VAL A 165 6.88 6.64 -10.34
N SER A 166 8.02 7.14 -10.77
CA SER A 166 8.39 8.54 -10.58
C SER A 166 8.91 9.13 -11.89
N ARG A 167 8.73 10.45 -12.01
CA ARG A 167 9.28 11.26 -13.09
C ARG A 167 10.16 12.34 -12.50
N ASP A 168 11.38 12.43 -12.99
CA ASP A 168 12.24 13.57 -12.67
C ASP A 168 11.72 14.81 -13.40
N PRO A 169 11.39 15.90 -12.69
CA PRO A 169 10.79 17.08 -13.31
C PRO A 169 11.74 17.86 -14.20
N PHE A 170 13.06 17.68 -14.06
CA PHE A 170 14.07 18.40 -14.84
C PHE A 170 14.47 17.64 -16.11
N SER A 171 14.80 16.37 -15.96
CA SER A 171 15.26 15.53 -17.08
C SER A 171 14.11 14.83 -17.82
N GLY A 172 12.94 14.72 -17.21
CA GLY A 172 11.82 13.91 -17.69
C GLY A 172 12.04 12.40 -17.57
N SER A 173 13.14 11.98 -16.94
CA SER A 173 13.45 10.56 -16.77
C SER A 173 12.41 9.85 -15.92
N LEU A 174 12.01 8.66 -16.35
CA LEU A 174 11.02 7.81 -15.69
C LEU A 174 11.73 6.71 -14.89
N ALA A 175 11.22 6.39 -13.73
CA ALA A 175 11.66 5.26 -12.92
C ALA A 175 10.45 4.48 -12.39
N GLY A 176 10.55 3.15 -12.43
CA GLY A 176 9.57 2.26 -11.84
C GLY A 176 10.21 1.37 -10.78
N ALA A 177 9.48 1.08 -9.71
CA ALA A 177 9.92 0.16 -8.67
C ALA A 177 8.76 -0.71 -8.15
N ALA A 178 9.09 -1.96 -7.85
CA ALA A 178 8.19 -2.94 -7.27
C ALA A 178 8.78 -3.50 -5.97
N ASP A 179 7.91 -3.74 -5.00
CA ASP A 179 8.27 -4.17 -3.66
C ASP A 179 8.61 -5.67 -3.62
N PRO A 180 9.78 -6.06 -3.09
CA PRO A 180 10.14 -7.46 -2.95
C PRO A 180 9.29 -8.24 -1.92
N ARG A 181 8.46 -7.54 -1.11
CA ARG A 181 7.55 -8.18 -0.16
C ARG A 181 6.41 -8.92 -0.84
N ARG A 182 6.16 -8.61 -2.11
CA ARG A 182 5.15 -9.27 -2.97
C ARG A 182 5.66 -9.39 -4.40
N ASP A 183 4.96 -10.18 -5.23
CA ASP A 183 5.34 -10.42 -6.62
C ASP A 183 4.90 -9.25 -7.52
N GLY A 184 5.56 -8.12 -7.39
CA GLY A 184 5.40 -6.97 -8.28
C GLY A 184 6.51 -6.92 -9.32
N VAL A 185 6.24 -6.28 -10.46
CA VAL A 185 7.22 -6.03 -11.51
C VAL A 185 7.11 -4.59 -11.99
N ALA A 186 8.24 -3.91 -12.15
CA ALA A 186 8.35 -2.66 -12.87
C ALA A 186 8.92 -2.93 -14.27
N ILE A 187 8.25 -2.43 -15.31
CA ILE A 187 8.62 -2.67 -16.71
C ILE A 187 8.65 -1.32 -17.42
N GLY A 188 9.77 -1.01 -18.07
CA GLY A 188 9.87 0.07 -19.04
C GLY A 188 9.52 -0.42 -20.44
N VAL A 189 8.83 0.38 -21.22
CA VAL A 189 8.45 0.13 -22.62
C VAL A 189 8.83 1.33 -23.48
#